data_ef56f6c39b059a7a44424b93c76bef3b
#
_entry.id   ef56f6c39b059a7a44424b93c76bef3b
#
_cell.length_a   1.000
_cell.length_b   1.000
_cell.length_c   1.000
_cell.angle_alpha   90.00
_cell.angle_beta   90.00
_cell.angle_gamma   90.00
#
_symmetry.space_group_name_H-M   'P 1'
#
loop_
_entity.id
_entity.type
_entity.pdbx_description
1 polymer ?
#
loop_
_entity_poly.entity_id
_entity_poly.type
_entity_poly.pdbx_seq_one_letter_code
_entity_poly.pdbx_strand_id
1 'polypeptide(L)'
;MPELTDWTELPVAGAVRPDETPRPATGSWRTGELPTVDLSKCVNCLLCWVYCPDSAIALDGETFTGFDLDYCKGCAICAEVCPVGAIAMVSE
;
A
#
# COMPACT_ATOMS: atom_id res chain seq x y z
N MET A 1 34.36 -0.32 1.09
CA MET A 1 33.31 0.39 1.82
C MET A 1 32.93 1.66 1.05
N PRO A 2 31.65 1.86 0.74
CA PRO A 2 31.28 3.09 0.05
C PRO A 2 31.53 4.32 0.92
N GLU A 3 31.82 5.42 0.25
CA GLU A 3 32.03 6.69 0.92
C GLU A 3 30.71 7.17 1.56
N LEU A 4 30.78 7.61 2.81
CA LEU A 4 29.61 8.09 3.52
C LEU A 4 29.29 9.53 3.12
N THR A 5 28.02 9.83 2.96
CA THR A 5 27.53 11.19 2.70
C THR A 5 27.75 12.06 3.95
N ASP A 6 28.16 13.32 3.74
CA ASP A 6 28.30 14.28 4.83
C ASP A 6 26.93 14.46 5.51
N TRP A 7 26.92 14.52 6.85
CA TRP A 7 25.71 14.65 7.63
C TRP A 7 24.87 15.88 7.25
N THR A 8 25.51 16.96 6.77
CA THR A 8 24.80 18.17 6.33
C THR A 8 23.99 17.98 5.06
N GLU A 9 24.29 16.93 4.29
CA GLU A 9 23.60 16.61 3.05
C GLU A 9 22.52 15.55 3.24
N LEU A 10 22.43 14.96 4.44
CA LEU A 10 21.43 13.93 4.73
C LEU A 10 20.04 14.55 4.92
N PRO A 11 18.98 13.81 4.54
CA PRO A 11 17.62 14.26 4.79
C PRO A 11 17.34 14.44 6.29
N VAL A 12 16.62 15.49 6.64
CA VAL A 12 16.24 15.74 8.03
C VAL A 12 15.27 14.66 8.50
N ALA A 13 15.56 14.08 9.67
CA ALA A 13 14.73 13.02 10.29
C ALA A 13 14.51 11.78 9.41
N GLY A 14 15.40 11.54 8.44
CA GLY A 14 15.28 10.41 7.53
C GLY A 14 14.18 10.56 6.48
N ALA A 15 13.57 11.73 6.36
CA ALA A 15 12.53 11.99 5.38
C ALA A 15 13.13 12.12 3.98
N VAL A 16 12.60 11.38 3.02
CA VAL A 16 13.04 11.38 1.63
C VAL A 16 11.92 11.88 0.74
N ARG A 17 12.24 12.78 -0.18
CA ARG A 17 11.26 13.30 -1.12
C ARG A 17 10.96 12.28 -2.21
N PRO A 18 9.66 12.10 -2.61
CA PRO A 18 9.31 11.14 -3.67
C PRO A 18 9.92 11.47 -5.03
N ASP A 19 10.20 12.73 -5.31
CA ASP A 19 10.83 13.18 -6.56
C ASP A 19 12.33 12.90 -6.63
N GLU A 20 12.98 12.69 -5.48
CA GLU A 20 14.42 12.41 -5.39
C GLU A 20 14.74 10.92 -5.34
N THR A 21 13.81 10.12 -4.81
CA THR A 21 14.02 8.68 -4.62
C THR A 21 12.77 7.92 -5.05
N PRO A 22 12.87 6.97 -5.99
CA PRO A 22 11.70 6.19 -6.38
C PRO A 22 11.18 5.36 -5.21
N ARG A 23 9.88 5.26 -5.11
CA ARG A 23 9.21 4.45 -4.10
C ARG A 23 9.51 2.96 -4.35
N PRO A 24 9.98 2.20 -3.36
CA PRO A 24 10.26 0.78 -3.57
C PRO A 24 8.98 0.00 -3.86
N ALA A 25 9.06 -0.93 -4.81
CA ALA A 25 7.92 -1.78 -5.20
C ALA A 25 7.73 -2.89 -4.17
N THR A 26 7.07 -2.60 -3.07
CA THR A 26 6.88 -3.52 -1.95
C THR A 26 5.97 -4.71 -2.29
N GLY A 27 5.27 -4.67 -3.43
CA GLY A 27 4.51 -5.81 -3.93
C GLY A 27 5.35 -7.07 -4.14
N SER A 28 6.65 -6.92 -4.37
CA SER A 28 7.57 -8.06 -4.48
C SER A 28 7.71 -8.83 -3.15
N TRP A 29 7.27 -8.27 -2.05
CA TRP A 29 7.34 -8.89 -0.72
C TRP A 29 6.16 -9.81 -0.40
N ARG A 30 5.18 -9.91 -1.30
CA ARG A 30 4.04 -10.83 -1.08
C ARG A 30 4.53 -12.26 -0.96
N THR A 31 3.91 -13.01 -0.05
CA THR A 31 4.29 -14.37 0.30
C THR A 31 3.24 -15.40 -0.13
N GLY A 32 2.48 -15.12 -1.17
CA GLY A 32 1.55 -16.08 -1.77
C GLY A 32 0.08 -15.73 -1.66
N GLU A 33 -0.27 -14.61 -1.01
CA GLU A 33 -1.64 -14.14 -0.91
C GLU A 33 -1.78 -12.70 -1.37
N LEU A 34 -2.89 -12.40 -2.03
CA LEU A 34 -3.22 -11.05 -2.45
C LEU A 34 -4.69 -10.75 -2.15
N PRO A 35 -5.04 -9.47 -1.96
CA PRO A 35 -6.44 -9.10 -1.71
C PRO A 35 -7.24 -9.05 -3.00
N THR A 36 -8.51 -9.42 -2.89
CA THR A 36 -9.51 -9.19 -3.93
C THR A 36 -10.69 -8.45 -3.33
N VAL A 37 -11.41 -7.71 -4.15
CA VAL A 37 -12.56 -6.93 -3.70
C VAL A 37 -13.82 -7.30 -4.49
N ASP A 38 -14.95 -7.40 -3.77
CA ASP A 38 -16.28 -7.45 -4.38
C ASP A 38 -16.85 -6.04 -4.35
N LEU A 39 -16.80 -5.34 -5.48
CA LEU A 39 -17.25 -3.96 -5.58
C LEU A 39 -18.74 -3.80 -5.30
N SER A 40 -19.53 -4.87 -5.48
CA SER A 40 -20.96 -4.84 -5.16
C SER A 40 -21.23 -4.71 -3.67
N LYS A 41 -20.29 -5.13 -2.83
CA LYS A 41 -20.39 -5.03 -1.37
C LYS A 41 -19.71 -3.78 -0.82
N CYS A 42 -18.79 -3.17 -1.57
CA CYS A 42 -18.01 -2.03 -1.14
C CYS A 42 -18.89 -0.79 -0.95
N VAL A 43 -18.77 -0.14 0.21
CA VAL A 43 -19.55 1.07 0.56
C VAL A 43 -18.69 2.34 0.55
N ASN A 44 -17.46 2.26 0.05
CA ASN A 44 -16.52 3.40 -0.03
C ASN A 44 -16.24 4.07 1.32
N CYS A 45 -16.17 3.30 2.40
CA CYS A 45 -15.81 3.83 3.71
C CYS A 45 -14.34 4.23 3.80
N LEU A 46 -13.49 3.71 2.89
CA LEU A 46 -12.07 3.99 2.76
C LEU A 46 -11.21 3.62 3.97
N LEU A 47 -11.70 2.77 4.87
CA LEU A 47 -10.90 2.27 5.99
C LEU A 47 -9.68 1.48 5.48
N CYS A 48 -9.84 0.70 4.41
CA CYS A 48 -8.72 0.00 3.78
C CYS A 48 -7.62 0.97 3.31
N TRP A 49 -8.01 2.09 2.74
CA TRP A 49 -7.07 3.12 2.31
C TRP A 49 -6.32 3.74 3.48
N VAL A 50 -7.04 4.05 4.57
CA VAL A 50 -6.45 4.66 5.77
C VAL A 50 -5.42 3.72 6.42
N TYR A 51 -5.72 2.43 6.47
CA TYR A 51 -4.89 1.45 7.16
C TYR A 51 -3.85 0.75 6.29
N CYS A 52 -3.86 0.96 4.97
CA CYS A 52 -2.88 0.31 4.10
C CYS A 52 -1.47 0.86 4.37
N PRO A 53 -0.53 0.02 4.88
CA PRO A 53 0.81 0.50 5.23
C PRO A 53 1.65 0.89 4.03
N ASP A 54 1.33 0.38 2.85
CA ASP A 54 2.09 0.64 1.62
C ASP A 54 1.36 1.58 0.66
N SER A 55 0.24 2.14 1.08
CA SER A 55 -0.59 3.03 0.24
C SER A 55 -0.90 2.40 -1.12
N ALA A 56 -1.24 1.12 -1.10
CA ALA A 56 -1.48 0.32 -2.31
C ALA A 56 -2.96 0.32 -2.74
N ILE A 57 -3.80 1.15 -2.13
CA ILE A 57 -5.20 1.26 -2.50
C ILE A 57 -5.36 2.31 -3.58
N ALA A 58 -5.96 1.92 -4.70
CA ALA A 58 -6.21 2.81 -5.82
C ALA A 58 -7.56 3.49 -5.65
N LEU A 59 -7.58 4.80 -5.79
CA LEU A 59 -8.79 5.62 -5.72
C LEU A 59 -8.97 6.40 -7.02
N ASP A 60 -10.22 6.58 -7.42
CA ASP A 60 -10.62 7.53 -8.45
C ASP A 60 -11.42 8.64 -7.76
N GLY A 61 -10.74 9.76 -7.46
CA GLY A 61 -11.31 10.76 -6.58
C GLY A 61 -11.53 10.21 -5.17
N GLU A 62 -12.77 10.03 -4.77
CA GLU A 62 -13.16 9.48 -3.47
C GLU A 62 -13.70 8.05 -3.58
N THR A 63 -13.60 7.43 -4.76
CA THR A 63 -14.15 6.11 -5.03
C THR A 63 -13.04 5.06 -5.06
N PHE A 64 -13.22 4.00 -4.27
CA PHE A 64 -12.32 2.86 -4.27
C PHE A 64 -12.38 2.13 -5.63
N THR A 65 -11.24 1.87 -6.26
CA THR A 65 -11.18 1.19 -7.55
C THR A 65 -10.44 -0.14 -7.52
N GLY A 66 -9.62 -0.38 -6.51
CA GLY A 66 -8.88 -1.64 -6.42
C GLY A 66 -7.55 -1.48 -5.71
N PHE A 67 -6.62 -2.37 -6.06
CA PHE A 67 -5.29 -2.45 -5.43
C PHE A 67 -4.19 -2.22 -6.44
N ASP A 68 -3.14 -1.52 -6.02
CA ASP A 68 -1.91 -1.40 -6.79
C ASP A 68 -0.97 -2.52 -6.36
N LEU A 69 -0.91 -3.59 -7.15
CA LEU A 69 -0.15 -4.79 -6.80
C LEU A 69 1.37 -4.59 -6.86
N ASP A 70 1.85 -3.50 -7.46
CA ASP A 70 3.26 -3.16 -7.40
C ASP A 70 3.69 -2.79 -5.97
N TYR A 71 2.77 -2.35 -5.14
CA TYR A 71 3.05 -1.92 -3.77
C TYR A 71 2.35 -2.74 -2.70
N CYS A 72 1.31 -3.50 -3.06
CA CYS A 72 0.60 -4.35 -2.10
C CYS A 72 1.46 -5.52 -1.66
N LYS A 73 1.76 -5.62 -0.37
CA LYS A 73 2.57 -6.70 0.17
C LYS A 73 1.75 -7.89 0.72
N GLY A 74 0.42 -7.82 0.62
CA GLY A 74 -0.43 -8.93 1.06
C GLY A 74 -0.58 -9.05 2.57
N CYS A 75 -0.53 -7.94 3.31
CA CYS A 75 -0.57 -7.93 4.77
C CYS A 75 -1.94 -8.29 5.38
N ALA A 76 -3.01 -8.30 4.58
CA ALA A 76 -4.39 -8.61 4.97
C ALA A 76 -5.06 -7.57 5.88
N ILE A 77 -4.43 -6.45 6.18
CA ILE A 77 -5.04 -5.42 7.05
C ILE A 77 -6.32 -4.88 6.43
N CYS A 78 -6.32 -4.62 5.11
CA CYS A 78 -7.51 -4.12 4.41
C CYS A 78 -8.71 -5.08 4.53
N ALA A 79 -8.45 -6.39 4.44
CA ALA A 79 -9.49 -7.39 4.59
C ALA A 79 -10.05 -7.42 6.02
N GLU A 80 -9.18 -7.26 7.02
CA GLU A 80 -9.58 -7.25 8.43
C GLU A 80 -10.40 -6.01 8.82
N VAL A 81 -10.08 -4.85 8.26
CA VAL A 81 -10.75 -3.59 8.63
C VAL A 81 -12.01 -3.32 7.80
N CYS A 82 -12.27 -4.10 6.74
CA CYS A 82 -13.43 -3.89 5.89
C CYS A 82 -14.71 -4.23 6.67
N PRO A 83 -15.61 -3.26 6.94
CA PRO A 83 -16.78 -3.48 7.78
C PRO A 83 -17.86 -4.33 7.12
N VAL A 84 -17.84 -4.43 5.80
CA VAL A 84 -18.87 -5.17 5.02
C VAL A 84 -18.32 -6.45 4.41
N GLY A 85 -17.08 -6.82 4.71
CA GLY A 85 -16.49 -8.05 4.19
C GLY A 85 -16.31 -8.06 2.67
N ALA A 86 -16.12 -6.90 2.05
CA ALA A 86 -15.96 -6.80 0.60
C ALA A 86 -14.59 -7.26 0.11
N ILE A 87 -13.61 -7.32 1.00
CA ILE A 87 -12.22 -7.67 0.66
C ILE A 87 -11.90 -9.04 1.26
N ALA A 88 -11.35 -9.91 0.43
CA ALA A 88 -10.91 -11.24 0.83
C ALA A 88 -9.51 -11.51 0.31
N MET A 89 -8.72 -12.27 1.06
CA MET A 89 -7.40 -12.72 0.62
C MET A 89 -7.54 -14.00 -0.17
N VAL A 90 -6.84 -14.08 -1.28
CA VAL A 90 -6.84 -15.27 -2.14
C VAL A 90 -5.42 -15.70 -2.44
N SER A 91 -5.21 -16.95 -2.83
CA SER A 91 -3.91 -17.45 -3.25
C SER A 91 -3.47 -16.79 -4.56
N GLU A 92 -2.22 -16.41 -4.60
CA GLU A 92 -1.61 -15.80 -5.78
C GLU A 92 -1.25 -16.85 -6.83
#